data_abca78568bae3f2bfbc1b828e5c0f621
#
_entry.id   abca78568bae3f2bfbc1b828e5c0f621
#
_cell.length_a   1.000
_cell.length_b   1.000
_cell.length_c   1.000
_cell.angle_alpha   90.00
_cell.angle_beta   90.00
_cell.angle_gamma   90.00
#
_symmetry.space_group_name_H-M   'P 1'
#
loop_
_entity.id
_entity.type
_entity.pdbx_description
1 polymer ?
#
loop_
_entity_poly.entity_id
_entity_poly.type
_entity_poly.pdbx_seq_one_letter_code
_entity_poly.pdbx_strand_id
1 'polypeptide(L)'
;MVAVAGDALAQDAKRGLYVSKAAGCVGCHTETRPNARPYAGGRALATPFGTFFGPNITPHPRAGIGRWSEQDFIQAMRLGVRPDGAHYYPAFPYTSFTKITEADLKDLWAYLRSLPSSSRASQPHELKFYVRWRFPLRGWKLLFFSPGPFVPDPSRNATLNRGAYLVQALGHCGECHTPRNWLGAPKKDRFLAGAKLGEKTRAPNLTPTRLKKLSDAELKDILRTGMTADGDVLSESMAEVVQNTTNQLEPQDLDALIAYLRSLPPLPEESR
;
A
#
# COMPACT_ATOMS: atom_id res chain seq x y z
N MET A 1 0.71 -9.24 37.83
CA MET A 1 -0.13 -9.33 36.61
C MET A 1 0.04 -8.15 35.62
N VAL A 2 0.78 -7.11 35.96
CA VAL A 2 0.97 -5.92 35.06
C VAL A 2 2.06 -6.16 33.99
N ALA A 3 3.07 -7.01 34.28
CA ALA A 3 4.19 -7.25 33.36
C ALA A 3 3.78 -8.00 32.06
N VAL A 4 2.82 -8.93 32.14
CA VAL A 4 2.39 -9.75 30.99
C VAL A 4 1.63 -8.92 29.94
N ALA A 5 0.81 -7.95 30.37
CA ALA A 5 0.09 -7.07 29.44
C ALA A 5 1.02 -6.08 28.73
N GLY A 6 2.08 -5.62 29.41
CA GLY A 6 3.09 -4.73 28.81
C GLY A 6 3.91 -5.40 27.70
N ASP A 7 4.32 -6.64 27.93
CA ASP A 7 5.12 -7.38 26.95
C ASP A 7 4.29 -7.77 25.69
N ALA A 8 3.02 -8.15 25.87
CA ALA A 8 2.12 -8.45 24.75
C ALA A 8 1.86 -7.21 23.88
N LEU A 9 1.58 -6.05 24.50
CA LEU A 9 1.37 -4.80 23.78
C LEU A 9 2.64 -4.33 23.03
N ALA A 10 3.81 -4.50 23.64
CA ALA A 10 5.09 -4.15 23.02
C ALA A 10 5.41 -5.06 21.82
N GLN A 11 5.07 -6.33 21.89
CA GLN A 11 5.25 -7.29 20.80
C GLN A 11 4.34 -6.95 19.62
N ASP A 12 3.08 -6.66 19.86
CA ASP A 12 2.11 -6.27 18.83
C ASP A 12 2.54 -5.00 18.11
N ALA A 13 2.96 -3.96 18.83
CA ALA A 13 3.46 -2.72 18.23
C ALA A 13 4.74 -2.94 17.41
N LYS A 14 5.63 -3.85 17.81
CA LYS A 14 6.83 -4.20 17.03
C LYS A 14 6.47 -4.89 15.72
N ARG A 15 5.54 -5.84 15.77
CA ARG A 15 5.01 -6.47 14.57
C ARG A 15 4.26 -5.46 13.70
N GLY A 16 3.47 -4.57 14.30
CA GLY A 16 2.76 -3.48 13.63
C GLY A 16 3.70 -2.51 12.92
N LEU A 17 4.88 -2.22 13.48
CA LEU A 17 5.93 -1.46 12.79
C LEU A 17 6.36 -2.17 11.49
N TYR A 18 6.57 -3.49 11.53
CA TYR A 18 6.91 -4.25 10.34
C TYR A 18 5.79 -4.21 9.29
N VAL A 19 4.54 -4.41 9.71
CA VAL A 19 3.37 -4.29 8.82
C VAL A 19 3.28 -2.90 8.20
N SER A 20 3.51 -1.84 8.98
CA SER A 20 3.51 -0.46 8.49
C SER A 20 4.60 -0.20 7.43
N LYS A 21 5.79 -0.79 7.61
CA LYS A 21 6.88 -0.73 6.63
C LYS A 21 6.52 -1.51 5.36
N ALA A 22 6.06 -2.75 5.50
CA ALA A 22 5.65 -3.60 4.38
C ALA A 22 4.47 -3.01 3.59
N ALA A 23 3.61 -2.20 4.24
CA ALA A 23 2.50 -1.49 3.63
C ALA A 23 2.86 -0.07 3.14
N GLY A 24 4.10 0.39 3.33
CA GLY A 24 4.56 1.69 2.85
C GLY A 24 3.83 2.90 3.46
N CYS A 25 3.24 2.75 4.65
CA CYS A 25 2.39 3.78 5.25
C CYS A 25 3.09 5.15 5.36
N VAL A 26 4.38 5.13 5.72
CA VAL A 26 5.18 6.34 5.89
C VAL A 26 5.30 7.17 4.61
N GLY A 27 5.35 6.53 3.44
CA GLY A 27 5.51 7.20 2.15
C GLY A 27 4.34 8.14 1.79
N CYS A 28 3.11 7.74 2.12
CA CYS A 28 1.91 8.54 1.89
C CYS A 28 1.57 9.46 3.07
N HIS A 29 1.93 9.07 4.29
CA HIS A 29 1.54 9.79 5.50
C HIS A 29 2.64 10.68 6.10
N THR A 30 3.72 10.93 5.35
CA THR A 30 4.81 11.83 5.75
C THR A 30 5.14 12.79 4.61
N GLU A 31 5.25 14.05 4.92
CA GLU A 31 5.65 15.09 3.96
C GLU A 31 7.11 14.89 3.51
N THR A 32 7.44 15.29 2.27
CA THR A 32 8.79 15.11 1.68
C THR A 32 9.82 16.15 2.10
N ARG A 33 9.44 17.16 2.89
CA ARG A 33 10.40 18.17 3.37
C ARG A 33 11.38 17.59 4.41
N PRO A 34 12.58 18.13 4.53
CA PRO A 34 13.51 17.77 5.59
C PRO A 34 12.88 17.89 6.98
N ASN A 35 13.19 16.96 7.89
CA ASN A 35 12.69 16.93 9.27
C ASN A 35 11.16 16.84 9.40
N ALA A 36 10.46 16.38 8.34
CA ALA A 36 9.04 16.08 8.47
C ALA A 36 8.79 15.00 9.52
N ARG A 37 7.79 15.23 10.40
CA ARG A 37 7.44 14.23 11.41
C ARG A 37 6.75 13.05 10.74
N PRO A 38 7.26 11.81 10.91
CA PRO A 38 6.65 10.62 10.34
C PRO A 38 5.18 10.49 10.72
N TYR A 39 4.36 10.05 9.78
CA TYR A 39 2.90 9.83 9.92
C TYR A 39 2.06 11.08 10.23
N ALA A 40 2.67 12.28 10.26
CA ALA A 40 1.94 13.52 10.52
C ALA A 40 1.20 14.09 9.30
N GLY A 41 1.18 13.36 8.19
CA GLY A 41 0.48 13.76 6.96
C GLY A 41 1.19 14.82 6.14
N GLY A 42 0.49 15.34 5.15
CA GLY A 42 0.94 16.45 4.31
C GLY A 42 1.60 16.05 2.99
N ARG A 43 1.82 14.75 2.74
CA ARG A 43 2.32 14.28 1.44
C ARG A 43 1.30 14.58 0.34
N ALA A 44 1.72 15.31 -0.67
CA ALA A 44 0.94 15.55 -1.88
C ALA A 44 1.10 14.38 -2.86
N LEU A 45 -0.02 13.84 -3.33
CA LEU A 45 -0.11 12.75 -4.29
C LEU A 45 -0.85 13.27 -5.52
N ALA A 46 -0.11 13.70 -6.54
CA ALA A 46 -0.67 14.17 -7.79
C ALA A 46 -1.29 13.02 -8.60
N THR A 47 -2.51 13.21 -9.08
CA THR A 47 -3.24 12.25 -9.90
C THR A 47 -3.97 12.94 -11.04
N PRO A 48 -4.45 12.23 -12.06
CA PRO A 48 -5.32 12.81 -13.08
C PRO A 48 -6.61 13.44 -12.54
N PHE A 49 -7.01 13.11 -11.31
CA PHE A 49 -8.23 13.60 -10.65
C PHE A 49 -7.99 14.83 -9.76
N GLY A 50 -6.75 15.25 -9.60
CA GLY A 50 -6.29 16.30 -8.69
C GLY A 50 -5.29 15.80 -7.68
N THR A 51 -4.95 16.64 -6.71
CA THR A 51 -3.98 16.33 -5.67
C THR A 51 -4.68 15.80 -4.42
N PHE A 52 -4.32 14.60 -4.02
CA PHE A 52 -4.68 14.04 -2.72
C PHE A 52 -3.58 14.34 -1.71
N PHE A 53 -3.96 14.59 -0.47
CA PHE A 53 -2.99 14.77 0.62
C PHE A 53 -3.12 13.62 1.62
N GLY A 54 -2.00 12.97 1.94
CA GLY A 54 -1.95 11.97 2.99
C GLY A 54 -2.33 12.60 4.33
N PRO A 55 -3.34 12.09 5.05
CA PRO A 55 -3.73 12.66 6.34
C PRO A 55 -2.73 12.33 7.46
N ASN A 56 -2.82 13.07 8.55
CA ASN A 56 -2.16 12.76 9.80
C ASN A 56 -2.82 11.50 10.42
N ILE A 57 -2.03 10.45 10.62
CA ILE A 57 -2.46 9.19 11.24
C ILE A 57 -1.78 8.93 12.58
N THR A 58 -1.18 9.97 13.19
CA THR A 58 -0.68 9.89 14.57
C THR A 58 -1.84 9.85 15.58
N PRO A 59 -1.60 9.43 16.84
CA PRO A 59 -2.65 9.33 17.85
C PRO A 59 -3.08 10.71 18.43
N HIS A 60 -2.96 11.78 17.66
CA HIS A 60 -3.48 13.09 18.08
C HIS A 60 -5.02 13.12 18.03
N PRO A 61 -5.72 13.56 19.10
CA PRO A 61 -7.17 13.39 19.22
C PRO A 61 -8.00 14.26 18.25
N ARG A 62 -7.45 15.34 17.71
CA ARG A 62 -8.15 16.23 16.76
C ARG A 62 -7.57 16.24 15.37
N ALA A 63 -6.24 16.20 15.27
CA ALA A 63 -5.54 16.31 13.99
C ALA A 63 -5.24 14.94 13.35
N GLY A 64 -5.20 13.87 14.14
CA GLY A 64 -4.92 12.50 13.72
C GLY A 64 -6.08 11.55 14.02
N ILE A 65 -5.74 10.29 14.23
CA ILE A 65 -6.71 9.20 14.47
C ILE A 65 -6.88 8.86 15.97
N GLY A 66 -6.48 9.76 16.87
CA GLY A 66 -6.45 9.49 18.31
C GLY A 66 -7.81 9.23 18.96
N ARG A 67 -8.92 9.66 18.33
CA ARG A 67 -10.29 9.39 18.78
C ARG A 67 -10.92 8.14 18.16
N TRP A 68 -10.22 7.52 17.21
CA TRP A 68 -10.74 6.31 16.58
C TRP A 68 -10.64 5.13 17.53
N SER A 69 -11.62 4.26 17.45
CA SER A 69 -11.53 2.91 17.99
C SER A 69 -10.74 2.01 17.03
N GLU A 70 -10.31 0.85 17.51
CA GLU A 70 -9.73 -0.20 16.66
C GLU A 70 -10.70 -0.59 15.53
N GLN A 71 -11.99 -0.67 15.85
CA GLN A 71 -13.03 -1.01 14.88
C GLN A 71 -13.15 0.05 13.76
N ASP A 72 -13.06 1.34 14.11
CA ASP A 72 -13.05 2.43 13.11
C ASP A 72 -11.86 2.29 12.16
N PHE A 73 -10.69 1.96 12.70
CA PHE A 73 -9.49 1.74 11.91
C PHE A 73 -9.64 0.53 10.99
N ILE A 74 -10.08 -0.62 11.52
CA ILE A 74 -10.32 -1.82 10.73
C ILE A 74 -11.35 -1.55 9.63
N GLN A 75 -12.44 -0.84 9.92
CA GLN A 75 -13.44 -0.45 8.92
C GLN A 75 -12.84 0.43 7.82
N ALA A 76 -12.00 1.40 8.17
CA ALA A 76 -11.31 2.25 7.20
C ALA A 76 -10.43 1.43 6.26
N MET A 77 -9.65 0.50 6.78
CA MET A 77 -8.76 -0.38 6.01
C MET A 77 -9.53 -1.40 5.17
N ARG A 78 -10.56 -2.02 5.74
CA ARG A 78 -11.35 -3.09 5.10
C ARG A 78 -12.31 -2.57 4.06
N LEU A 79 -13.05 -1.53 4.41
CA LEU A 79 -14.18 -1.05 3.62
C LEU A 79 -13.91 0.29 2.94
N GLY A 80 -12.80 0.96 3.27
CA GLY A 80 -12.54 2.32 2.79
C GLY A 80 -13.64 3.29 3.22
N VAL A 81 -14.11 3.19 4.47
CA VAL A 81 -15.15 4.05 5.05
C VAL A 81 -14.64 4.68 6.33
N ARG A 82 -14.83 5.97 6.47
CA ARG A 82 -14.45 6.75 7.65
C ARG A 82 -15.45 6.55 8.81
N PRO A 83 -15.08 6.88 10.05
CA PRO A 83 -16.02 6.83 11.19
C PRO A 83 -17.28 7.68 11.00
N ASP A 84 -17.21 8.77 10.23
CA ASP A 84 -18.36 9.62 9.87
C ASP A 84 -19.20 9.07 8.69
N GLY A 85 -18.91 7.84 8.22
CA GLY A 85 -19.60 7.18 7.11
C GLY A 85 -19.16 7.62 5.72
N ALA A 86 -18.25 8.58 5.59
CA ALA A 86 -17.77 9.03 4.28
C ALA A 86 -16.87 7.99 3.65
N HIS A 87 -17.05 7.74 2.34
CA HIS A 87 -16.20 6.83 1.58
C HIS A 87 -14.86 7.48 1.22
N TYR A 88 -13.76 6.72 1.38
CA TYR A 88 -12.46 7.13 0.85
C TYR A 88 -12.43 7.00 -0.66
N TYR A 89 -11.63 7.87 -1.29
CA TYR A 89 -11.20 7.69 -2.67
C TYR A 89 -10.20 6.53 -2.76
N PRO A 90 -10.15 5.79 -3.88
CA PRO A 90 -9.19 4.69 -4.05
C PRO A 90 -7.72 5.15 -4.19
N ALA A 91 -7.43 6.44 -4.04
CA ALA A 91 -6.08 6.96 -3.76
C ALA A 91 -5.54 6.47 -2.41
N PHE A 92 -6.42 6.20 -1.44
CA PHE A 92 -6.14 5.34 -0.30
C PHE A 92 -6.36 3.89 -0.76
N PRO A 93 -5.32 3.03 -0.81
CA PRO A 93 -5.42 1.72 -1.47
C PRO A 93 -6.18 0.67 -0.64
N TYR A 94 -7.37 1.03 -0.13
CA TYR A 94 -8.24 0.10 0.60
C TYR A 94 -8.65 -1.09 -0.26
N THR A 95 -8.59 -0.97 -1.58
CA THR A 95 -8.83 -2.04 -2.54
C THR A 95 -7.83 -3.19 -2.40
N SER A 96 -6.63 -2.89 -1.96
CA SER A 96 -5.58 -3.84 -1.61
C SER A 96 -5.57 -4.12 -0.11
N PHE A 97 -5.63 -3.10 0.72
CA PHE A 97 -5.58 -3.21 2.18
C PHE A 97 -6.75 -3.99 2.79
N THR A 98 -7.88 -4.10 2.10
CA THR A 98 -8.95 -5.02 2.50
C THR A 98 -8.47 -6.46 2.68
N LYS A 99 -7.38 -6.84 2.00
CA LYS A 99 -6.77 -8.18 2.08
C LYS A 99 -5.83 -8.37 3.27
N ILE A 100 -5.46 -7.32 4.01
CA ILE A 100 -4.61 -7.46 5.20
C ILE A 100 -5.33 -8.34 6.22
N THR A 101 -4.61 -9.27 6.86
CA THR A 101 -5.19 -10.14 7.88
C THR A 101 -5.69 -9.32 9.08
N GLU A 102 -6.62 -9.86 9.85
CA GLU A 102 -7.12 -9.14 11.03
C GLU A 102 -6.03 -8.99 12.10
N ALA A 103 -5.19 -10.01 12.27
CA ALA A 103 -4.04 -9.95 13.16
C ALA A 103 -3.09 -8.80 12.78
N ASP A 104 -2.69 -8.71 11.50
CA ASP A 104 -1.81 -7.64 11.04
C ASP A 104 -2.46 -6.24 11.13
N LEU A 105 -3.80 -6.12 10.99
CA LEU A 105 -4.50 -4.84 11.21
C LEU A 105 -4.48 -4.44 12.69
N LYS A 106 -4.66 -5.38 13.62
CA LYS A 106 -4.59 -5.12 15.06
C LYS A 106 -3.17 -4.71 15.48
N ASP A 107 -2.16 -5.42 14.98
CA ASP A 107 -0.76 -5.09 15.23
C ASP A 107 -0.41 -3.70 14.68
N LEU A 108 -0.84 -3.39 13.45
CA LEU A 108 -0.67 -2.07 12.84
C LEU A 108 -1.36 -0.98 13.65
N TRP A 109 -2.57 -1.23 14.15
CA TRP A 109 -3.27 -0.31 15.03
C TRP A 109 -2.50 -0.04 16.32
N ALA A 110 -2.02 -1.08 16.99
CA ALA A 110 -1.19 -0.95 18.20
C ALA A 110 0.06 -0.10 17.94
N TYR A 111 0.73 -0.30 16.80
CA TYR A 111 1.87 0.51 16.39
C TYR A 111 1.48 1.97 16.17
N LEU A 112 0.44 2.27 15.40
CA LEU A 112 0.01 3.64 15.14
C LEU A 112 -0.39 4.38 16.41
N ARG A 113 -0.98 3.68 17.38
CA ARG A 113 -1.30 4.21 18.72
C ARG A 113 -0.06 4.52 19.57
N SER A 114 1.06 3.85 19.34
CA SER A 114 2.33 4.07 20.03
C SER A 114 3.16 5.25 19.47
N LEU A 115 2.77 5.79 18.31
CA LEU A 115 3.50 6.88 17.67
C LEU A 115 3.46 8.18 18.49
N PRO A 116 4.52 9.02 18.41
CA PRO A 116 4.47 10.37 18.94
C PRO A 116 3.36 11.19 18.28
N SER A 117 2.49 11.78 19.10
CA SER A 117 1.37 12.59 18.64
C SER A 117 1.82 13.86 17.90
N SER A 118 1.15 14.23 16.82
CA SER A 118 1.39 15.47 16.06
C SER A 118 0.12 16.28 15.91
N SER A 119 0.17 17.57 16.27
CA SER A 119 -0.97 18.49 16.13
C SER A 119 -1.14 19.05 14.73
N ARG A 120 -0.33 18.61 13.74
CA ARG A 120 -0.46 19.05 12.34
C ARG A 120 -1.83 18.67 11.79
N ALA A 121 -2.60 19.65 11.36
CA ALA A 121 -3.88 19.42 10.72
C ALA A 121 -3.70 18.73 9.35
N SER A 122 -4.60 17.81 9.04
CA SER A 122 -4.66 17.21 7.71
C SER A 122 -5.13 18.23 6.70
N GLN A 123 -4.49 18.25 5.52
CA GLN A 123 -4.86 19.15 4.44
C GLN A 123 -6.06 18.62 3.66
N PRO A 124 -7.01 19.47 3.25
CA PRO A 124 -8.07 19.09 2.34
C PRO A 124 -7.49 18.73 0.96
N HIS A 125 -8.11 17.77 0.28
CA HIS A 125 -7.71 17.41 -1.08
C HIS A 125 -8.06 18.52 -2.08
N GLU A 126 -7.20 18.72 -3.07
CA GLU A 126 -7.39 19.66 -4.19
C GLU A 126 -7.85 18.88 -5.42
N LEU A 127 -9.14 18.58 -5.49
CA LEU A 127 -9.71 17.73 -6.52
C LEU A 127 -10.41 18.55 -7.61
N LYS A 128 -10.43 18.03 -8.83
CA LYS A 128 -11.25 18.54 -9.93
C LYS A 128 -12.73 18.53 -9.51
N PHE A 129 -13.49 19.50 -9.95
CA PHE A 129 -14.85 19.76 -9.46
C PHE A 129 -15.77 18.54 -9.54
N TYR A 130 -15.67 17.73 -10.61
CA TYR A 130 -16.49 16.54 -10.83
C TYR A 130 -16.10 15.34 -9.94
N VAL A 131 -14.94 15.39 -9.28
CA VAL A 131 -14.47 14.34 -8.36
C VAL A 131 -14.81 14.65 -6.90
N ARG A 132 -15.13 15.91 -6.58
CA ARG A 132 -15.38 16.34 -5.19
C ARG A 132 -16.56 15.62 -4.55
N TRP A 133 -17.51 15.14 -5.33
CA TRP A 133 -18.69 14.45 -4.84
C TRP A 133 -18.37 13.00 -4.56
N ARG A 134 -18.53 12.59 -3.29
CA ARG A 134 -18.23 11.23 -2.83
C ARG A 134 -19.36 10.23 -3.10
N PHE A 135 -20.56 10.70 -3.45
CA PHE A 135 -21.71 9.83 -3.71
C PHE A 135 -21.44 8.77 -4.81
N PRO A 136 -20.80 9.10 -5.95
CA PRO A 136 -20.51 8.10 -6.99
C PRO A 136 -19.56 6.98 -6.54
N LEU A 137 -18.79 7.18 -5.46
CA LEU A 137 -17.88 6.16 -4.93
C LEU A 137 -18.61 4.91 -4.44
N ARG A 138 -19.87 5.03 -4.01
CA ARG A 138 -20.69 3.86 -3.63
C ARG A 138 -20.95 2.95 -4.82
N GLY A 139 -21.37 3.53 -5.94
CA GLY A 139 -21.58 2.79 -7.20
C GLY A 139 -20.28 2.20 -7.74
N TRP A 140 -19.18 2.97 -7.68
CA TRP A 140 -17.87 2.48 -8.06
C TRP A 140 -17.43 1.28 -7.23
N LYS A 141 -17.60 1.34 -5.90
CA LYS A 141 -17.31 0.20 -5.01
C LYS A 141 -18.15 -1.01 -5.33
N LEU A 142 -19.44 -0.83 -5.57
CA LEU A 142 -20.34 -1.94 -5.91
C LEU A 142 -19.87 -2.68 -7.17
N LEU A 143 -19.34 -1.95 -8.15
CA LEU A 143 -18.91 -2.54 -9.43
C LEU A 143 -17.49 -3.12 -9.39
N PHE A 144 -16.57 -2.53 -8.63
CA PHE A 144 -15.14 -2.81 -8.77
C PHE A 144 -14.45 -3.25 -7.49
N PHE A 145 -15.10 -3.16 -6.34
CA PHE A 145 -14.51 -3.49 -5.05
C PHE A 145 -15.15 -4.73 -4.43
N SER A 146 -14.31 -5.69 -4.08
CA SER A 146 -14.72 -6.90 -3.35
C SER A 146 -13.98 -6.91 -2.02
N PRO A 147 -14.64 -6.54 -0.90
CA PRO A 147 -14.00 -6.53 0.41
C PRO A 147 -13.75 -7.95 0.93
N GLY A 148 -12.72 -8.10 1.72
CA GLY A 148 -12.42 -9.35 2.42
C GLY A 148 -10.94 -9.58 2.64
N PRO A 149 -10.57 -10.35 3.68
CA PRO A 149 -9.18 -10.68 3.96
C PRO A 149 -8.59 -11.57 2.87
N PHE A 150 -7.25 -11.59 2.81
CA PHE A 150 -6.52 -12.52 1.97
C PHE A 150 -6.85 -13.96 2.39
N VAL A 151 -7.18 -14.78 1.41
CA VAL A 151 -7.41 -16.21 1.58
C VAL A 151 -6.25 -16.94 0.92
N PRO A 152 -5.43 -17.70 1.66
CA PRO A 152 -4.37 -18.52 1.07
C PRO A 152 -4.93 -19.51 0.07
N ASP A 153 -4.24 -19.69 -1.04
CA ASP A 153 -4.55 -20.71 -2.04
C ASP A 153 -4.04 -22.07 -1.55
N PRO A 154 -4.90 -23.06 -1.30
CA PRO A 154 -4.48 -24.37 -0.79
C PRO A 154 -3.62 -25.17 -1.78
N SER A 155 -3.62 -24.82 -3.07
CA SER A 155 -2.77 -25.44 -4.08
C SER A 155 -1.33 -24.91 -4.06
N ARG A 156 -1.05 -23.84 -3.31
CA ARG A 156 0.26 -23.20 -3.21
C ARG A 156 0.90 -23.48 -1.85
N ASN A 157 2.21 -23.59 -1.85
CA ASN A 157 2.97 -23.71 -0.60
C ASN A 157 2.93 -22.38 0.22
N ALA A 158 3.41 -22.45 1.46
CA ALA A 158 3.42 -21.31 2.39
C ALA A 158 4.19 -20.10 1.84
N THR A 159 5.33 -20.33 1.17
CA THR A 159 6.17 -19.26 0.59
C THR A 159 5.43 -18.50 -0.52
N LEU A 160 4.77 -19.20 -1.43
CA LEU A 160 3.97 -18.57 -2.50
C LEU A 160 2.76 -17.81 -1.94
N ASN A 161 2.08 -18.37 -0.95
CA ASN A 161 0.98 -17.69 -0.28
C ASN A 161 1.46 -16.43 0.47
N ARG A 162 2.61 -16.50 1.13
CA ARG A 162 3.22 -15.33 1.79
C ARG A 162 3.58 -14.25 0.76
N GLY A 163 4.21 -14.62 -0.35
CA GLY A 163 4.52 -13.70 -1.44
C GLY A 163 3.26 -13.08 -2.05
N ALA A 164 2.21 -13.88 -2.27
CA ALA A 164 0.92 -13.39 -2.74
C ALA A 164 0.31 -12.35 -1.78
N TYR A 165 0.36 -12.60 -0.49
CA TYR A 165 -0.09 -11.67 0.54
C TYR A 165 0.69 -10.36 0.53
N LEU A 166 2.03 -10.44 0.45
CA LEU A 166 2.89 -9.26 0.35
C LEU A 166 2.57 -8.41 -0.89
N VAL A 167 2.44 -9.03 -2.06
CA VAL A 167 2.21 -8.33 -3.33
C VAL A 167 0.80 -7.77 -3.43
N GLN A 168 -0.23 -8.52 -2.99
CA GLN A 168 -1.62 -8.16 -3.19
C GLN A 168 -2.23 -7.33 -2.06
N ALA A 169 -1.73 -7.49 -0.83
CA ALA A 169 -2.26 -6.81 0.36
C ALA A 169 -1.31 -5.70 0.82
N LEU A 170 -0.17 -6.05 1.44
CA LEU A 170 0.71 -5.08 2.07
C LEU A 170 1.41 -4.17 1.05
N GLY A 171 2.21 -4.72 0.16
CA GLY A 171 2.96 -3.95 -0.84
C GLY A 171 2.10 -3.35 -1.95
N HIS A 172 0.83 -3.77 -2.07
CA HIS A 172 -0.17 -3.27 -3.03
C HIS A 172 0.38 -2.96 -4.44
N CYS A 173 1.32 -3.79 -4.91
CA CYS A 173 2.05 -3.59 -6.17
C CYS A 173 1.10 -3.40 -7.37
N GLY A 174 -0.07 -4.05 -7.33
CA GLY A 174 -1.11 -3.95 -8.35
C GLY A 174 -1.69 -2.54 -8.52
N GLU A 175 -1.56 -1.65 -7.53
CA GLU A 175 -2.09 -0.29 -7.65
C GLU A 175 -1.35 0.53 -8.72
N CYS A 176 -0.05 0.28 -8.90
CA CYS A 176 0.75 0.91 -9.94
C CYS A 176 1.00 0.01 -11.15
N HIS A 177 1.18 -1.31 -10.93
CA HIS A 177 1.61 -2.24 -11.98
C HIS A 177 0.45 -2.96 -12.72
N THR A 178 -0.81 -2.60 -12.42
CA THR A 178 -1.98 -3.13 -13.13
C THR A 178 -2.66 -2.03 -13.92
N PRO A 179 -2.96 -2.22 -15.22
CA PRO A 179 -3.64 -1.20 -16.00
C PRO A 179 -5.04 -0.95 -15.47
N ARG A 180 -5.52 0.27 -15.65
CA ARG A 180 -6.85 0.69 -15.20
C ARG A 180 -7.80 0.91 -16.37
N ASN A 181 -9.09 0.72 -16.14
CA ASN A 181 -10.12 1.13 -17.08
C ASN A 181 -10.36 2.65 -16.99
N TRP A 182 -11.26 3.17 -17.83
CA TRP A 182 -11.58 4.60 -17.88
C TRP A 182 -12.24 5.15 -16.60
N LEU A 183 -12.81 4.27 -15.73
CA LEU A 183 -13.31 4.62 -14.41
C LEU A 183 -12.23 4.53 -13.30
N GLY A 184 -10.98 4.28 -13.68
CA GLY A 184 -9.87 4.18 -12.74
C GLY A 184 -9.77 2.86 -11.97
N ALA A 185 -10.61 1.88 -12.28
CA ALA A 185 -10.56 0.56 -11.64
C ALA A 185 -9.50 -0.34 -12.28
N PRO A 186 -8.73 -1.14 -11.49
CA PRO A 186 -7.73 -2.04 -12.04
C PRO A 186 -8.38 -3.16 -12.86
N LYS A 187 -7.78 -3.49 -14.00
CA LYS A 187 -8.19 -4.61 -14.87
C LYS A 187 -7.69 -5.91 -14.25
N LYS A 188 -8.59 -6.69 -13.65
CA LYS A 188 -8.24 -7.92 -12.90
C LYS A 188 -7.58 -8.99 -13.78
N ASP A 189 -7.99 -9.09 -15.04
CA ASP A 189 -7.43 -9.98 -16.06
C ASP A 189 -6.01 -9.59 -16.52
N ARG A 190 -5.57 -8.38 -16.17
CA ARG A 190 -4.26 -7.81 -16.50
C ARG A 190 -3.42 -7.52 -15.25
N PHE A 191 -3.66 -8.27 -14.18
CA PHE A 191 -2.96 -8.05 -12.90
C PHE A 191 -1.44 -8.10 -13.07
N LEU A 192 -0.78 -7.02 -12.66
CA LEU A 192 0.67 -6.80 -12.77
C LEU A 192 1.24 -6.79 -14.20
N ALA A 193 0.44 -6.65 -15.24
CA ALA A 193 0.89 -6.60 -16.63
C ALA A 193 1.57 -5.28 -17.04
N GLY A 194 1.81 -4.39 -16.09
CA GLY A 194 2.33 -3.05 -16.32
C GLY A 194 1.22 -2.04 -16.59
N ALA A 195 1.48 -0.76 -16.36
CA ALA A 195 0.50 0.30 -16.56
C ALA A 195 1.11 1.65 -16.92
N LYS A 196 0.34 2.48 -17.60
CA LYS A 196 0.64 3.90 -17.79
C LYS A 196 0.17 4.67 -16.57
N LEU A 197 1.07 5.37 -15.89
CA LEU A 197 0.77 6.15 -14.66
C LEU A 197 0.58 7.64 -14.97
N GLY A 198 1.10 8.11 -16.06
CA GLY A 198 1.04 9.49 -16.53
C GLY A 198 1.46 9.57 -18.00
N GLU A 199 1.65 10.78 -18.52
CA GLU A 199 2.04 10.95 -19.93
C GLU A 199 3.38 10.29 -20.26
N LYS A 200 4.37 10.42 -19.35
CA LYS A 200 5.74 9.94 -19.54
C LYS A 200 6.13 8.79 -18.57
N THR A 201 5.28 8.48 -17.60
CA THR A 201 5.60 7.51 -16.54
C THR A 201 4.86 6.21 -16.75
N ARG A 202 5.58 5.10 -16.73
CA ARG A 202 5.02 3.74 -16.84
C ARG A 202 5.56 2.87 -15.71
N ALA A 203 4.68 2.08 -15.11
CA ALA A 203 5.06 0.97 -14.26
C ALA A 203 5.29 -0.27 -15.14
N PRO A 204 6.43 -0.96 -15.01
CA PRO A 204 6.73 -2.13 -15.85
C PRO A 204 5.83 -3.33 -15.52
N ASN A 205 5.77 -4.26 -16.46
CA ASN A 205 5.16 -5.57 -16.27
C ASN A 205 5.97 -6.38 -15.23
N LEU A 206 5.31 -6.87 -14.18
CA LEU A 206 5.90 -7.70 -13.13
C LEU A 206 5.55 -9.19 -13.28
N THR A 207 5.06 -9.62 -14.44
CA THR A 207 4.86 -11.03 -14.75
C THR A 207 6.11 -11.64 -15.38
N PRO A 208 6.21 -12.98 -15.52
CA PRO A 208 7.34 -13.64 -16.15
C PRO A 208 7.67 -13.15 -17.57
N THR A 209 6.73 -12.55 -18.28
CA THR A 209 6.98 -11.97 -19.62
C THR A 209 8.19 -11.01 -19.62
N ARG A 210 8.29 -10.16 -18.61
CA ARG A 210 9.42 -9.24 -18.44
C ARG A 210 10.45 -9.78 -17.46
N LEU A 211 10.01 -10.32 -16.31
CA LEU A 211 10.91 -10.70 -15.24
C LEU A 211 11.86 -11.85 -15.59
N LYS A 212 11.51 -12.71 -16.56
CA LYS A 212 12.40 -13.79 -17.03
C LYS A 212 13.77 -13.31 -17.54
N LYS A 213 13.91 -12.02 -17.85
CA LYS A 213 15.16 -11.40 -18.30
C LYS A 213 16.12 -11.08 -17.15
N LEU A 214 15.66 -11.15 -15.92
CA LEU A 214 16.41 -10.85 -14.71
C LEU A 214 16.54 -12.12 -13.87
N SER A 215 17.69 -12.34 -13.27
CA SER A 215 17.89 -13.37 -12.24
C SER A 215 17.15 -12.98 -10.94
N ASP A 216 16.99 -13.92 -10.02
CA ASP A 216 16.41 -13.61 -8.69
C ASP A 216 17.34 -12.71 -7.86
N ALA A 217 18.66 -12.84 -8.04
CA ALA A 217 19.64 -11.97 -7.40
C ALA A 217 19.50 -10.51 -7.88
N GLU A 218 19.41 -10.28 -9.19
CA GLU A 218 19.20 -8.94 -9.75
C GLU A 218 17.86 -8.35 -9.30
N LEU A 219 16.77 -9.15 -9.28
CA LEU A 219 15.49 -8.67 -8.76
C LEU A 219 15.58 -8.30 -7.28
N LYS A 220 16.30 -9.09 -6.48
CA LYS A 220 16.53 -8.81 -5.07
C LYS A 220 17.31 -7.50 -4.89
N ASP A 221 18.35 -7.30 -5.66
CA ASP A 221 19.17 -6.08 -5.63
C ASP A 221 18.34 -4.86 -6.04
N ILE A 222 17.57 -4.94 -7.10
CA ILE A 222 16.65 -3.87 -7.54
C ILE A 222 15.68 -3.51 -6.42
N LEU A 223 15.06 -4.50 -5.78
CA LEU A 223 14.08 -4.28 -4.69
C LEU A 223 14.73 -3.83 -3.38
N ARG A 224 16.03 -4.00 -3.20
CA ARG A 224 16.81 -3.54 -2.04
C ARG A 224 17.41 -2.16 -2.23
N THR A 225 17.95 -1.89 -3.42
CA THR A 225 18.79 -0.70 -3.66
C THR A 225 18.10 0.35 -4.53
N GLY A 226 17.11 -0.04 -5.34
CA GLY A 226 16.50 0.82 -6.35
C GLY A 226 17.38 1.01 -7.59
N MET A 227 18.42 0.19 -7.78
CA MET A 227 19.32 0.25 -8.91
C MET A 227 19.23 -1.02 -9.75
N THR A 228 19.31 -0.87 -11.08
CA THR A 228 19.41 -1.99 -12.01
C THR A 228 20.87 -2.46 -12.12
N ALA A 229 21.11 -3.66 -12.68
CA ALA A 229 22.44 -4.18 -12.91
C ALA A 229 23.29 -3.28 -13.84
N ASP A 230 22.65 -2.53 -14.73
CA ASP A 230 23.29 -1.58 -15.64
C ASP A 230 23.63 -0.23 -14.97
N GLY A 231 23.30 -0.08 -13.66
CA GLY A 231 23.56 1.14 -12.89
C GLY A 231 22.47 2.22 -13.01
N ASP A 232 21.39 1.95 -13.73
CA ASP A 232 20.26 2.87 -13.81
C ASP A 232 19.49 2.91 -12.50
N VAL A 233 19.04 4.10 -12.10
CA VAL A 233 18.19 4.31 -10.92
C VAL A 233 16.73 4.18 -11.32
N LEU A 234 15.94 3.51 -10.48
CA LEU A 234 14.50 3.43 -10.69
C LEU A 234 13.86 4.83 -10.67
N SER A 235 12.69 4.96 -11.31
CA SER A 235 11.91 6.20 -11.26
C SER A 235 11.67 6.66 -9.82
N GLU A 236 11.56 7.96 -9.61
CA GLU A 236 11.42 8.58 -8.28
C GLU A 236 10.34 7.90 -7.42
N SER A 237 9.15 7.65 -8.00
CA SER A 237 8.06 6.98 -7.28
C SER A 237 8.38 5.54 -6.89
N MET A 238 9.08 4.78 -7.75
CA MET A 238 9.47 3.40 -7.40
C MET A 238 10.67 3.39 -6.45
N ALA A 239 11.60 4.35 -6.54
CA ALA A 239 12.68 4.51 -5.57
C ALA A 239 12.13 4.77 -4.16
N GLU A 240 11.07 5.57 -4.02
CA GLU A 240 10.36 5.76 -2.74
C GLU A 240 9.73 4.45 -2.23
N VAL A 241 9.14 3.63 -3.11
CA VAL A 241 8.61 2.31 -2.71
C VAL A 241 9.74 1.40 -2.24
N VAL A 242 10.88 1.40 -2.91
CA VAL A 242 12.05 0.64 -2.45
C VAL A 242 12.47 1.11 -1.07
N GLN A 243 12.67 2.40 -0.89
CA GLN A 243 13.14 2.98 0.38
C GLN A 243 12.18 2.72 1.54
N ASN A 244 10.88 2.88 1.33
CA ASN A 244 9.87 2.85 2.38
C ASN A 244 9.23 1.47 2.59
N THR A 245 9.41 0.53 1.64
CA THR A 245 8.70 -0.77 1.65
C THR A 245 9.64 -1.94 1.38
N THR A 246 10.11 -2.14 0.14
CA THR A 246 10.77 -3.39 -0.23
C THR A 246 12.16 -3.55 0.40
N ASN A 247 12.90 -2.47 0.59
CA ASN A 247 14.15 -2.46 1.35
C ASN A 247 13.95 -2.82 2.84
N GLN A 248 12.76 -2.57 3.37
CA GLN A 248 12.41 -2.82 4.78
C GLN A 248 11.92 -4.25 5.04
N LEU A 249 11.69 -5.04 4.00
CA LEU A 249 11.24 -6.43 4.13
C LEU A 249 12.34 -7.32 4.69
N GLU A 250 11.95 -8.28 5.52
CA GLU A 250 12.84 -9.36 5.92
C GLU A 250 13.30 -10.18 4.70
N PRO A 251 14.51 -10.78 4.74
CA PRO A 251 15.03 -11.53 3.60
C PRO A 251 14.07 -12.60 3.09
N GLN A 252 13.43 -13.35 3.99
CA GLN A 252 12.47 -14.41 3.65
C GLN A 252 11.21 -13.87 2.95
N ASP A 253 10.73 -12.69 3.36
CA ASP A 253 9.58 -12.05 2.75
C ASP A 253 9.90 -11.51 1.35
N LEU A 254 11.10 -10.99 1.16
CA LEU A 254 11.55 -10.57 -0.16
C LEU A 254 11.71 -11.77 -1.11
N ASP A 255 12.25 -12.88 -0.62
CA ASP A 255 12.34 -14.13 -1.39
C ASP A 255 10.95 -14.68 -1.75
N ALA A 256 10.01 -14.66 -0.79
CA ALA A 256 8.62 -15.07 -1.03
C ALA A 256 7.92 -14.18 -2.06
N LEU A 257 8.15 -12.87 -2.01
CA LEU A 257 7.62 -11.89 -2.96
C LEU A 257 8.13 -12.22 -4.39
N ILE A 258 9.43 -12.43 -4.57
CA ILE A 258 10.04 -12.76 -5.86
C ILE A 258 9.50 -14.10 -6.36
N ALA A 259 9.46 -15.13 -5.51
CA ALA A 259 8.93 -16.45 -5.88
C ALA A 259 7.47 -16.35 -6.36
N TYR A 260 6.64 -15.54 -5.69
CA TYR A 260 5.26 -15.31 -6.13
C TYR A 260 5.20 -14.61 -7.49
N LEU A 261 5.97 -13.56 -7.73
CA LEU A 261 6.01 -12.88 -9.03
C LEU A 261 6.43 -13.83 -10.17
N ARG A 262 7.37 -14.73 -9.91
CA ARG A 262 7.79 -15.78 -10.85
C ARG A 262 6.69 -16.82 -11.14
N SER A 263 5.83 -17.08 -10.17
CA SER A 263 4.74 -18.07 -10.30
C SER A 263 3.52 -17.55 -11.06
N LEU A 264 3.47 -16.27 -11.39
CA LEU A 264 2.36 -15.68 -12.11
C LEU A 264 2.32 -16.15 -13.58
N PRO A 265 1.13 -16.21 -14.20
CA PRO A 265 1.03 -16.43 -15.63
C PRO A 265 1.70 -15.28 -16.41
N PRO A 266 2.43 -15.57 -17.50
CA PRO A 266 2.98 -14.52 -18.33
C PRO A 266 1.86 -13.75 -19.05
N LEU A 267 1.81 -12.43 -18.84
CA LEU A 267 0.85 -11.55 -19.50
C LEU A 267 1.59 -10.65 -20.50
N PRO A 268 1.00 -10.38 -21.68
CA PRO A 268 1.60 -9.46 -22.63
C PRO A 268 1.70 -8.05 -22.03
N GLU A 269 2.71 -7.28 -22.41
CA GLU A 269 2.81 -5.89 -22.04
C GLU A 269 1.61 -5.10 -22.59
N GLU A 270 1.18 -4.05 -21.88
CA GLU A 270 0.17 -3.14 -22.41
C GLU A 270 0.76 -2.43 -23.63
N SER A 271 0.05 -2.49 -24.78
CA SER A 271 0.46 -1.81 -26.02
C SER A 271 0.73 -0.32 -25.77
N ARG A 272 1.75 0.21 -26.44
CA ARG A 272 2.18 1.62 -26.36
C ARG A 272 1.05 2.58 -26.75
#